data_00209e350572a504f9d76a4d4f69fa21
#
_entry.id   00209e350572a504f9d76a4d4f69fa21
#
_cell.length_a   1.000
_cell.length_b   1.000
_cell.length_c   1.000
_cell.angle_alpha   90.00
_cell.angle_beta   90.00
_cell.angle_gamma   90.00
#
_symmetry.space_group_name_H-M   'P 1'
#
loop_
_entity.id
_entity.type
_entity.pdbx_description
1 polymer ?
#
loop_
_entity_poly.entity_id
_entity_poly.type
_entity_poly.pdbx_seq_one_letter_code
_entity_poly.pdbx_strand_id
1 'polypeptide(L)'
;AQSTVFIEPLEDDLDMDEAFRRISKIFGIVKMSRAACCSKDFDEICATAEAYLGETLRGIRTFKVEAKRADKTFPMKSPELCRELGAYLLGKHPHLRVNVHEPQLEIMVEIRDKGAYIHGPKVEAAGGLPVGTSGRALNLLSGGIDSPVAAYCMARRGLALHHIHFASPPYTSLRAKLKVRALARELAEYTGNCQLFVVPYTKPQEYIRDNAPDVLFTVLMRRSMLRIAKLVADQS
;
A
#
# COMPACT_ATOMS: atom_id res chain seq x y z
N ALA A 1 -10.04 9.33 16.45
CA ALA A 1 -9.81 8.42 15.31
C ALA A 1 -8.68 7.47 15.70
N GLN A 2 -8.89 6.18 15.52
CA GLN A 2 -7.88 5.18 15.78
C GLN A 2 -6.85 5.25 14.63
N SER A 3 -5.64 5.68 14.94
CA SER A 3 -4.60 5.88 13.92
C SER A 3 -3.81 4.59 13.59
N THR A 4 -4.06 3.49 14.30
CA THR A 4 -3.36 2.21 14.14
C THR A 4 -4.40 1.09 13.99
N VAL A 5 -4.20 0.26 12.96
CA VAL A 5 -5.00 -0.94 12.70
C VAL A 5 -4.09 -2.15 12.94
N PHE A 6 -4.59 -3.13 13.68
CA PHE A 6 -3.94 -4.42 13.89
C PHE A 6 -4.59 -5.43 12.97
N ILE A 7 -3.75 -6.20 12.28
CA ILE A 7 -4.17 -7.27 11.39
C ILE A 7 -3.52 -8.55 11.90
N GLU A 8 -4.34 -9.50 12.30
CA GLU A 8 -3.92 -10.79 12.84
C GLU A 8 -4.33 -11.89 11.86
N PRO A 9 -3.49 -12.91 11.61
CA PRO A 9 -3.88 -14.05 10.80
C PRO A 9 -4.99 -14.82 11.53
N LEU A 10 -5.97 -15.29 10.77
CA LEU A 10 -7.03 -16.15 11.30
C LEU A 10 -6.67 -17.63 11.18
N GLU A 11 -5.73 -17.97 10.33
CA GLU A 11 -5.28 -19.32 10.01
C GLU A 11 -3.75 -19.36 10.05
N ASP A 12 -3.18 -20.47 10.53
CA ASP A 12 -1.73 -20.60 10.73
C ASP A 12 -0.96 -20.78 9.41
N ASP A 13 -1.62 -21.18 8.32
CA ASP A 13 -1.04 -21.41 7.00
C ASP A 13 -1.08 -20.17 6.09
N LEU A 14 -1.52 -19.03 6.60
CA LEU A 14 -1.58 -17.79 5.82
C LEU A 14 -0.19 -17.30 5.42
N ASP A 15 0.00 -17.04 4.12
CA ASP A 15 1.21 -16.39 3.61
C ASP A 15 1.29 -14.93 4.07
N MET A 16 2.01 -14.73 5.19
CA MET A 16 2.20 -13.41 5.79
C MET A 16 3.05 -12.47 4.93
N ASP A 17 3.92 -13.00 4.06
CA ASP A 17 4.75 -12.19 3.16
C ASP A 17 3.89 -11.59 2.06
N GLU A 18 3.03 -12.41 1.46
CA GLU A 18 2.08 -11.95 0.45
C GLU A 18 1.03 -11.01 1.06
N ALA A 19 0.52 -11.29 2.25
CA ALA A 19 -0.40 -10.40 2.96
C ALA A 19 0.26 -9.03 3.21
N PHE A 20 1.50 -9.00 3.71
CA PHE A 20 2.25 -7.78 3.94
C PHE A 20 2.47 -6.99 2.63
N ARG A 21 2.84 -7.68 1.55
CA ARG A 21 3.01 -7.10 0.21
C ARG A 21 1.71 -6.45 -0.31
N ARG A 22 0.56 -7.13 -0.16
CA ARG A 22 -0.74 -6.58 -0.58
C ARG A 22 -1.16 -5.39 0.24
N ILE A 23 -1.04 -5.48 1.56
CA ILE A 23 -1.40 -4.40 2.49
C ILE A 23 -0.56 -3.15 2.22
N SER A 24 0.73 -3.29 1.88
CA SER A 24 1.62 -2.17 1.58
C SER A 24 1.17 -1.33 0.37
N LYS A 25 0.34 -1.90 -0.52
CA LYS A 25 -0.20 -1.24 -1.70
C LYS A 25 -1.52 -0.50 -1.45
N ILE A 26 -2.13 -0.64 -0.29
CA ILE A 26 -3.43 -0.01 0.02
C ILE A 26 -3.22 1.49 0.28
N PHE A 27 -3.89 2.32 -0.51
CA PHE A 27 -3.91 3.77 -0.29
C PHE A 27 -4.59 4.11 1.05
N GLY A 28 -4.00 5.06 1.77
CA GLY A 28 -4.39 5.45 3.13
C GLY A 28 -3.48 4.84 4.20
N ILE A 29 -2.74 3.77 3.91
CA ILE A 29 -1.75 3.20 4.82
C ILE A 29 -0.42 3.90 4.56
N VAL A 30 0.08 4.64 5.57
CA VAL A 30 1.33 5.41 5.46
C VAL A 30 2.53 4.56 5.82
N LYS A 31 2.43 3.84 6.94
CA LYS A 31 3.52 2.99 7.47
C LYS A 31 2.93 1.73 8.05
N MET A 32 3.69 0.66 7.99
CA MET A 32 3.32 -0.64 8.54
C MET A 32 4.56 -1.33 9.12
N SER A 33 4.35 -2.25 10.04
CA SER A 33 5.40 -3.10 10.59
C SER A 33 4.82 -4.48 10.90
N ARG A 34 5.65 -5.49 10.81
CA ARG A 34 5.37 -6.78 11.43
C ARG A 34 5.71 -6.70 12.90
N ALA A 35 4.90 -7.31 13.73
CA ALA A 35 5.11 -7.32 15.17
C ALA A 35 4.89 -8.74 15.70
N ALA A 36 5.73 -9.14 16.65
CA ALA A 36 5.42 -10.25 17.52
C ALA A 36 4.51 -9.76 18.65
N CYS A 37 3.55 -10.60 19.04
CA CYS A 37 2.60 -10.30 20.10
C CYS A 37 2.80 -11.29 21.27
N CYS A 38 2.74 -10.79 22.50
CA CYS A 38 2.79 -11.61 23.72
C CYS A 38 1.91 -10.98 24.81
N SER A 39 1.82 -11.64 25.95
CA SER A 39 1.15 -11.07 27.12
C SER A 39 1.89 -9.84 27.64
N LYS A 40 1.28 -9.13 28.59
CA LYS A 40 1.87 -7.96 29.25
C LYS A 40 2.75 -8.36 30.45
N ASP A 41 3.43 -9.51 30.33
CA ASP A 41 4.44 -9.94 31.28
C ASP A 41 5.83 -9.57 30.79
N PHE A 42 6.69 -9.09 31.69
CA PHE A 42 8.02 -8.59 31.28
C PHE A 42 8.92 -9.72 30.78
N ASP A 43 8.86 -10.87 31.41
CA ASP A 43 9.71 -12.02 31.02
C ASP A 43 9.27 -12.56 29.66
N GLU A 44 7.95 -12.59 29.39
CA GLU A 44 7.43 -12.92 28.06
C GLU A 44 7.83 -11.89 27.01
N ILE A 45 7.81 -10.60 27.34
CA ILE A 45 8.28 -9.53 26.43
C ILE A 45 9.74 -9.76 26.06
N CYS A 46 10.58 -10.07 27.05
CA CYS A 46 12.00 -10.36 26.84
C CYS A 46 12.21 -11.60 25.95
N ALA A 47 11.52 -12.69 26.25
CA ALA A 47 11.62 -13.94 25.49
C ALA A 47 11.13 -13.75 24.05
N THR A 48 10.01 -13.04 23.86
CA THR A 48 9.45 -12.75 22.54
C THR A 48 10.35 -11.82 21.73
N ALA A 49 10.94 -10.79 22.36
CA ALA A 49 11.89 -9.91 21.69
C ALA A 49 13.12 -10.67 21.17
N GLU A 50 13.67 -11.56 22.00
CA GLU A 50 14.80 -12.42 21.63
C GLU A 50 14.42 -13.41 20.51
N ALA A 51 13.28 -14.10 20.63
CA ALA A 51 12.83 -15.05 19.63
C ALA A 51 12.57 -14.38 18.26
N TYR A 52 11.97 -13.20 18.27
CA TYR A 52 11.57 -12.51 17.06
C TYR A 52 12.72 -11.73 16.39
N LEU A 53 13.57 -11.07 17.16
CA LEU A 53 14.62 -10.17 16.66
C LEU A 53 16.04 -10.75 16.80
N GLY A 54 16.22 -11.87 17.47
CA GLY A 54 17.52 -12.44 17.80
C GLY A 54 18.41 -12.68 16.58
N GLU A 55 17.84 -13.14 15.47
CA GLU A 55 18.60 -13.31 14.22
C GLU A 55 19.09 -11.97 13.66
N THR A 56 18.20 -10.96 13.62
CA THR A 56 18.56 -9.59 13.21
C THR A 56 19.61 -9.00 14.13
N LEU A 57 19.50 -9.21 15.46
CA LEU A 57 20.44 -8.71 16.46
C LEU A 57 21.84 -9.30 16.30
N ARG A 58 21.97 -10.54 15.83
CA ARG A 58 23.29 -11.15 15.53
C ARG A 58 24.02 -10.47 14.38
N GLY A 59 23.29 -9.88 13.44
CA GLY A 59 23.83 -9.22 12.24
C GLY A 59 24.23 -7.76 12.42
N ILE A 60 23.94 -7.13 13.55
CA ILE A 60 24.14 -5.71 13.81
C ILE A 60 25.11 -5.45 14.97
N ARG A 61 25.49 -4.21 15.20
CA ARG A 61 26.36 -3.78 16.31
C ARG A 61 25.69 -2.81 17.26
N THR A 62 24.69 -2.06 16.79
CA THR A 62 24.04 -1.04 17.61
C THR A 62 22.54 -1.12 17.53
N PHE A 63 21.88 -0.94 18.66
CA PHE A 63 20.44 -0.91 18.75
C PHE A 63 19.96 0.12 19.77
N LYS A 64 18.66 0.37 19.76
CA LYS A 64 17.93 1.18 20.73
C LYS A 64 16.59 0.52 21.02
N VAL A 65 16.13 0.60 22.23
CA VAL A 65 14.77 0.21 22.63
C VAL A 65 13.95 1.46 22.87
N GLU A 66 12.79 1.53 22.26
CA GLU A 66 11.75 2.53 22.51
C GLU A 66 10.48 1.84 23.01
N ALA A 67 9.75 2.47 23.92
CA ALA A 67 8.53 1.91 24.46
C ALA A 67 7.39 2.93 24.45
N LYS A 68 6.23 2.50 24.01
CA LYS A 68 4.97 3.25 24.07
C LYS A 68 3.94 2.48 24.88
N ARG A 69 3.32 3.15 25.86
CA ARG A 69 2.29 2.58 26.69
C ARG A 69 0.97 3.29 26.43
N ALA A 70 0.03 2.62 25.79
CA ALA A 70 -1.37 3.02 25.76
C ALA A 70 -2.05 2.56 27.06
N ASP A 71 -1.78 1.35 27.49
CA ASP A 71 -2.19 0.85 28.80
C ASP A 71 -1.25 1.35 29.91
N LYS A 72 -1.79 2.23 30.76
CA LYS A 72 -1.06 2.81 31.88
C LYS A 72 -1.06 1.93 33.14
N THR A 73 -1.84 0.84 33.14
CA THR A 73 -1.89 -0.12 34.27
C THR A 73 -0.68 -1.05 34.29
N PHE A 74 0.06 -1.14 33.17
CA PHE A 74 1.30 -1.91 33.12
C PHE A 74 2.31 -1.37 34.17
N PRO A 75 2.91 -2.23 35.01
CA PRO A 75 3.64 -1.81 36.19
C PRO A 75 4.87 -0.95 35.87
N MET A 76 5.60 -1.25 34.79
CA MET A 76 6.82 -0.54 34.44
C MET A 76 6.53 0.71 33.61
N LYS A 77 7.26 1.81 33.85
CA LYS A 77 7.23 3.00 33.01
C LYS A 77 8.04 2.78 31.71
N SER A 78 7.71 3.52 30.63
CA SER A 78 8.40 3.35 29.35
C SER A 78 9.93 3.45 29.43
N PRO A 79 10.54 4.42 30.14
CA PRO A 79 12.00 4.46 30.27
C PRO A 79 12.60 3.26 31.02
N GLU A 80 11.87 2.73 32.00
CA GLU A 80 12.25 1.54 32.74
C GLU A 80 12.20 0.30 31.86
N LEU A 81 11.10 0.11 31.14
CA LEU A 81 10.95 -0.97 30.19
C LEU A 81 12.06 -0.96 29.11
N CYS A 82 12.39 0.23 28.57
CA CYS A 82 13.49 0.38 27.61
C CYS A 82 14.83 -0.05 28.21
N ARG A 83 15.13 0.36 29.46
CA ARG A 83 16.38 0.04 30.12
C ARG A 83 16.49 -1.44 30.41
N GLU A 84 15.47 -2.04 31.01
CA GLU A 84 15.52 -3.44 31.44
C GLU A 84 15.54 -4.40 30.22
N LEU A 85 14.71 -4.15 29.19
CA LEU A 85 14.76 -4.93 27.97
C LEU A 85 16.10 -4.73 27.23
N GLY A 86 16.63 -3.51 27.21
CA GLY A 86 17.95 -3.23 26.66
C GLY A 86 19.05 -4.00 27.37
N ALA A 87 19.03 -4.03 28.72
CA ALA A 87 19.98 -4.80 29.53
C ALA A 87 19.85 -6.33 29.27
N TYR A 88 18.64 -6.83 29.20
CA TYR A 88 18.38 -8.25 28.84
C TYR A 88 19.01 -8.62 27.49
N LEU A 89 18.76 -7.83 26.44
CA LEU A 89 19.29 -8.08 25.10
C LEU A 89 20.83 -7.96 25.05
N LEU A 90 21.42 -7.01 25.78
CA LEU A 90 22.88 -6.91 25.91
C LEU A 90 23.48 -8.14 26.60
N GLY A 91 22.81 -8.69 27.60
CA GLY A 91 23.21 -9.92 28.26
C GLY A 91 23.21 -11.14 27.34
N LYS A 92 22.23 -11.20 26.40
CA LYS A 92 22.14 -12.27 25.40
C LYS A 92 23.10 -12.08 24.21
N HIS A 93 23.40 -10.84 23.86
CA HIS A 93 24.23 -10.46 22.71
C HIS A 93 25.40 -9.54 23.13
N PRO A 94 26.49 -10.05 23.69
CA PRO A 94 27.60 -9.22 24.23
C PRO A 94 28.31 -8.35 23.19
N HIS A 95 28.14 -8.61 21.91
CA HIS A 95 28.70 -7.82 20.81
C HIS A 95 27.93 -6.53 20.53
N LEU A 96 26.70 -6.40 21.06
CA LEU A 96 25.84 -5.23 20.86
C LEU A 96 26.22 -4.05 21.75
N ARG A 97 25.90 -2.85 21.29
CA ARG A 97 26.00 -1.59 22.04
C ARG A 97 24.73 -0.78 21.88
N VAL A 98 24.33 -0.04 22.88
CA VAL A 98 23.23 0.91 22.77
C VAL A 98 23.71 2.19 22.09
N ASN A 99 22.99 2.61 21.06
CA ASN A 99 23.18 3.90 20.42
C ASN A 99 21.81 4.60 20.29
N VAL A 100 21.61 5.66 21.07
CA VAL A 100 20.32 6.38 21.15
C VAL A 100 20.08 7.35 19.99
N HIS A 101 21.15 7.75 19.28
CA HIS A 101 21.08 8.74 18.21
C HIS A 101 20.94 8.09 16.81
N GLU A 102 21.82 7.15 16.50
CA GLU A 102 21.90 6.49 15.21
C GLU A 102 22.02 4.96 15.38
N PRO A 103 20.97 4.29 15.88
CA PRO A 103 20.98 2.84 16.02
C PRO A 103 20.82 2.16 14.63
N GLN A 104 21.48 1.02 14.44
CA GLN A 104 21.24 0.17 13.28
C GLN A 104 19.86 -0.49 13.35
N LEU A 105 19.35 -0.75 14.56
CA LEU A 105 18.01 -1.27 14.79
C LEU A 105 17.33 -0.50 15.93
N GLU A 106 16.16 0.06 15.65
CA GLU A 106 15.24 0.58 16.66
C GLU A 106 14.19 -0.50 16.97
N ILE A 107 14.18 -0.97 18.21
CA ILE A 107 13.20 -1.94 18.70
C ILE A 107 12.09 -1.16 19.41
N MET A 108 10.86 -1.29 18.91
CA MET A 108 9.69 -0.66 19.49
C MET A 108 8.88 -1.70 20.29
N VAL A 109 8.56 -1.39 21.53
CA VAL A 109 7.63 -2.14 22.36
C VAL A 109 6.38 -1.30 22.61
N GLU A 110 5.23 -1.76 22.11
CA GLU A 110 3.94 -1.09 22.34
C GLU A 110 3.10 -1.90 23.32
N ILE A 111 2.89 -1.36 24.54
CA ILE A 111 1.98 -1.95 25.52
C ILE A 111 0.56 -1.42 25.26
N ARG A 112 -0.35 -2.31 24.92
CA ARG A 112 -1.73 -2.03 24.59
C ARG A 112 -2.70 -2.82 25.46
N ASP A 113 -3.99 -2.57 25.34
CA ASP A 113 -5.01 -3.25 26.17
C ASP A 113 -4.95 -4.78 26.03
N LYS A 114 -4.77 -5.28 24.83
CA LYS A 114 -4.79 -6.73 24.51
C LYS A 114 -3.46 -7.46 24.71
N GLY A 115 -2.32 -6.75 24.79
CA GLY A 115 -1.01 -7.37 24.89
C GLY A 115 0.13 -6.41 24.64
N ALA A 116 1.35 -6.96 24.57
CA ALA A 116 2.56 -6.29 24.16
C ALA A 116 2.91 -6.64 22.71
N TYR A 117 3.26 -5.63 21.93
CA TYR A 117 3.64 -5.77 20.52
C TYR A 117 5.08 -5.30 20.34
N ILE A 118 5.91 -6.17 19.80
CA ILE A 118 7.35 -5.94 19.60
C ILE A 118 7.62 -5.89 18.10
N HIS A 119 8.20 -4.81 17.62
CA HIS A 119 8.52 -4.66 16.21
C HIS A 119 9.80 -3.88 15.97
N GLY A 120 10.40 -4.07 14.81
CA GLY A 120 11.49 -3.26 14.29
C GLY A 120 11.01 -1.98 13.58
N PRO A 121 11.83 -1.43 12.67
CA PRO A 121 11.51 -0.24 11.93
C PRO A 121 10.21 -0.38 11.12
N LYS A 122 9.47 0.72 10.98
CA LYS A 122 8.28 0.77 10.15
C LYS A 122 8.67 0.93 8.68
N VAL A 123 8.04 0.13 7.83
CA VAL A 123 8.19 0.21 6.38
C VAL A 123 7.15 1.19 5.83
N GLU A 124 7.54 2.00 4.87
CA GLU A 124 6.60 2.89 4.19
C GLU A 124 5.68 2.09 3.26
N ALA A 125 4.41 2.46 3.24
CA ALA A 125 3.38 1.90 2.37
C ALA A 125 2.93 2.93 1.33
N ALA A 126 1.89 2.63 0.56
CA ALA A 126 1.43 3.47 -0.55
C ALA A 126 1.05 4.91 -0.14
N GLY A 127 0.67 5.13 1.11
CA GLY A 127 0.24 6.44 1.60
C GLY A 127 -1.03 6.95 0.90
N GLY A 128 -1.19 8.27 0.84
CA GLY A 128 -2.35 8.90 0.19
C GLY A 128 -3.61 8.85 1.03
N LEU A 129 -4.77 8.91 0.36
CA LEU A 129 -6.10 8.85 0.96
C LEU A 129 -6.76 7.50 0.61
N PRO A 130 -7.60 6.94 1.50
CA PRO A 130 -8.36 5.73 1.18
C PRO A 130 -9.21 5.91 -0.08
N VAL A 131 -9.21 4.90 -0.95
CA VAL A 131 -9.96 4.92 -2.21
C VAL A 131 -11.45 5.15 -1.96
N GLY A 132 -12.05 6.05 -2.73
CA GLY A 132 -13.46 6.41 -2.63
C GLY A 132 -13.77 7.61 -1.73
N THR A 133 -12.81 8.08 -0.92
CA THR A 133 -13.04 9.24 -0.02
C THR A 133 -13.19 10.57 -0.76
N SER A 134 -12.68 10.67 -1.98
CA SER A 134 -12.74 11.88 -2.82
C SER A 134 -13.68 11.74 -4.02
N GLY A 135 -14.61 10.75 -3.98
CA GLY A 135 -15.56 10.49 -5.05
C GLY A 135 -15.08 9.48 -6.08
N ARG A 136 -15.69 9.51 -7.27
CA ARG A 136 -15.45 8.54 -8.37
C ARG A 136 -15.00 9.26 -9.63
N ALA A 137 -14.24 8.55 -10.47
CA ALA A 137 -13.85 9.07 -11.79
C ALA A 137 -13.67 7.92 -12.80
N LEU A 138 -13.86 8.26 -14.08
CA LEU A 138 -13.59 7.38 -15.20
C LEU A 138 -12.29 7.81 -15.87
N ASN A 139 -11.27 6.96 -15.81
CA ASN A 139 -9.96 7.21 -16.42
C ASN A 139 -9.90 6.66 -17.84
N LEU A 140 -9.46 7.48 -18.79
CA LEU A 140 -9.19 7.06 -20.16
C LEU A 140 -7.86 6.31 -20.21
N LEU A 141 -7.90 4.98 -20.13
CA LEU A 141 -6.71 4.14 -20.05
C LEU A 141 -6.21 3.74 -21.43
N SER A 142 -4.99 4.09 -21.74
CA SER A 142 -4.28 3.73 -22.98
C SER A 142 -3.13 2.76 -22.69
N GLY A 143 -2.48 2.26 -23.74
CA GLY A 143 -1.26 1.46 -23.63
C GLY A 143 0.02 2.28 -23.43
N GLY A 144 -0.08 3.62 -23.31
CA GLY A 144 1.04 4.51 -22.98
C GLY A 144 1.36 4.50 -21.48
N ILE A 145 2.42 5.22 -21.10
CA ILE A 145 2.88 5.31 -19.71
C ILE A 145 2.10 6.35 -18.89
N ASP A 146 1.60 7.40 -19.51
CA ASP A 146 1.01 8.55 -18.81
C ASP A 146 -0.34 8.21 -18.16
N SER A 147 -1.21 7.49 -18.89
CA SER A 147 -2.58 7.23 -18.41
C SER A 147 -2.64 6.31 -17.19
N PRO A 148 -1.82 5.25 -17.03
CA PRO A 148 -1.79 4.49 -15.79
C PRO A 148 -1.15 5.27 -14.63
N VAL A 149 -0.14 6.10 -14.89
CA VAL A 149 0.47 6.98 -13.86
C VAL A 149 -0.54 8.00 -13.37
N ALA A 150 -1.28 8.64 -14.28
CA ALA A 150 -2.35 9.56 -13.92
C ALA A 150 -3.43 8.87 -13.06
N ALA A 151 -3.85 7.65 -13.45
CA ALA A 151 -4.79 6.85 -12.67
C ALA A 151 -4.26 6.58 -11.23
N TYR A 152 -3.02 6.14 -11.11
CA TYR A 152 -2.38 5.92 -9.81
C TYR A 152 -2.37 7.19 -8.95
N CYS A 153 -1.95 8.32 -9.52
CA CYS A 153 -1.92 9.61 -8.81
C CYS A 153 -3.30 10.07 -8.35
N MET A 154 -4.33 9.87 -9.16
CA MET A 154 -5.70 10.25 -8.82
C MET A 154 -6.31 9.31 -7.77
N ALA A 155 -6.07 8.00 -7.89
CA ALA A 155 -6.49 7.03 -6.88
C ALA A 155 -5.81 7.27 -5.53
N ARG A 156 -4.52 7.61 -5.52
CA ARG A 156 -3.76 7.99 -4.30
C ARG A 156 -4.35 9.24 -3.61
N ARG A 157 -5.07 10.08 -4.35
CA ARG A 157 -5.84 11.22 -3.82
C ARG A 157 -7.24 10.84 -3.35
N GLY A 158 -7.57 9.55 -3.30
CA GLY A 158 -8.82 9.04 -2.75
C GLY A 158 -9.94 8.87 -3.77
N LEU A 159 -9.69 8.97 -5.07
CA LEU A 159 -10.70 8.68 -6.09
C LEU A 159 -10.87 7.17 -6.30
N ALA A 160 -12.11 6.68 -6.30
CA ALA A 160 -12.43 5.38 -6.84
C ALA A 160 -12.47 5.45 -8.37
N LEU A 161 -11.68 4.61 -9.04
CA LEU A 161 -11.50 4.68 -10.48
C LEU A 161 -12.10 3.48 -11.19
N HIS A 162 -12.84 3.77 -12.27
CA HIS A 162 -13.06 2.85 -13.36
C HIS A 162 -12.26 3.29 -14.58
N HIS A 163 -12.08 2.41 -15.55
CA HIS A 163 -11.25 2.67 -16.72
C HIS A 163 -12.07 2.48 -18.01
N ILE A 164 -11.81 3.32 -19.01
CA ILE A 164 -12.35 3.18 -20.35
C ILE A 164 -11.22 3.14 -21.38
N HIS A 165 -11.27 2.19 -22.29
CA HIS A 165 -10.33 2.02 -23.38
C HIS A 165 -11.05 2.02 -24.73
N PHE A 166 -10.59 2.81 -25.67
CA PHE A 166 -11.11 2.88 -27.04
C PHE A 166 -10.27 1.97 -27.94
N ALA A 167 -10.87 0.90 -28.47
CA ALA A 167 -10.22 -0.06 -29.34
C ALA A 167 -10.70 0.10 -30.78
N SER A 168 -9.76 0.28 -31.71
CA SER A 168 -10.04 0.50 -33.14
C SER A 168 -9.33 -0.55 -34.01
N PRO A 169 -9.75 -1.83 -33.98
CA PRO A 169 -9.21 -2.81 -34.95
C PRO A 169 -9.66 -2.45 -36.37
N PRO A 170 -8.80 -2.62 -37.40
CA PRO A 170 -7.44 -3.17 -37.38
C PRO A 170 -6.35 -2.15 -36.98
N TYR A 171 -6.67 -0.86 -36.76
CA TYR A 171 -5.70 0.20 -36.45
C TYR A 171 -5.05 0.00 -35.08
N THR A 172 -5.74 -0.65 -34.13
CA THR A 172 -5.15 -1.08 -32.85
C THR A 172 -5.05 -2.60 -32.80
N SER A 173 -3.88 -3.11 -32.45
CA SER A 173 -3.62 -4.55 -32.40
C SER A 173 -4.25 -5.18 -31.15
N LEU A 174 -4.50 -6.50 -31.21
CA LEU A 174 -4.90 -7.28 -30.04
C LEU A 174 -3.87 -7.15 -28.90
N ARG A 175 -2.58 -7.04 -29.23
CA ARG A 175 -1.49 -6.85 -28.26
C ARG A 175 -1.67 -5.55 -27.46
N ALA A 176 -2.12 -4.47 -28.11
CA ALA A 176 -2.41 -3.20 -27.44
C ALA A 176 -3.57 -3.36 -26.43
N LYS A 177 -4.62 -4.06 -26.77
CA LYS A 177 -5.73 -4.37 -25.85
C LYS A 177 -5.29 -5.22 -24.66
N LEU A 178 -4.45 -6.23 -24.89
CA LEU A 178 -3.90 -7.07 -23.82
C LEU A 178 -3.01 -6.27 -22.87
N LYS A 179 -2.19 -5.33 -23.40
CA LYS A 179 -1.39 -4.43 -22.60
C LYS A 179 -2.25 -3.55 -21.68
N VAL A 180 -3.31 -2.96 -22.20
CA VAL A 180 -4.24 -2.14 -21.39
C VAL A 180 -4.89 -2.96 -20.27
N ARG A 181 -5.26 -4.19 -20.57
CA ARG A 181 -5.81 -5.12 -19.55
C ARG A 181 -4.79 -5.45 -18.46
N ALA A 182 -3.52 -5.64 -18.83
CA ALA A 182 -2.44 -5.85 -17.86
C ALA A 182 -2.24 -4.62 -16.97
N LEU A 183 -2.20 -3.40 -17.57
CA LEU A 183 -2.09 -2.15 -16.81
C LEU A 183 -3.27 -1.94 -15.86
N ALA A 184 -4.49 -2.27 -16.27
CA ALA A 184 -5.66 -2.19 -15.38
C ALA A 184 -5.56 -3.16 -14.20
N ARG A 185 -4.98 -4.35 -14.39
CA ARG A 185 -4.73 -5.31 -13.30
C ARG A 185 -3.69 -4.80 -12.30
N GLU A 186 -2.58 -4.22 -12.79
CA GLU A 186 -1.57 -3.59 -11.92
C GLU A 186 -2.18 -2.45 -11.09
N LEU A 187 -3.01 -1.62 -11.70
CA LEU A 187 -3.72 -0.55 -10.96
C LEU A 187 -4.66 -1.12 -9.91
N ALA A 188 -5.35 -2.22 -10.19
CA ALA A 188 -6.26 -2.86 -9.25
C ALA A 188 -5.60 -3.36 -7.96
N GLU A 189 -4.29 -3.62 -7.97
CA GLU A 189 -3.54 -3.97 -6.76
C GLU A 189 -3.51 -2.81 -5.74
N TYR A 190 -3.66 -1.57 -6.19
CA TYR A 190 -3.69 -0.36 -5.36
C TYR A 190 -5.10 0.16 -5.13
N THR A 191 -5.97 0.03 -6.13
CA THR A 191 -7.31 0.65 -6.12
C THR A 191 -8.41 -0.31 -5.70
N GLY A 192 -8.11 -1.61 -5.61
CA GLY A 192 -9.11 -2.65 -5.43
C GLY A 192 -9.92 -2.90 -6.72
N ASN A 193 -11.17 -3.31 -6.56
CA ASN A 193 -12.02 -3.65 -7.70
C ASN A 193 -12.29 -2.44 -8.59
N CYS A 194 -11.93 -2.56 -9.87
CA CYS A 194 -12.23 -1.58 -10.90
C CYS A 194 -12.84 -2.26 -12.14
N GLN A 195 -13.65 -1.52 -12.88
CA GLN A 195 -14.18 -1.96 -14.17
C GLN A 195 -13.33 -1.39 -15.31
N LEU A 196 -13.10 -2.19 -16.34
CA LEU A 196 -12.48 -1.76 -17.59
C LEU A 196 -13.52 -1.87 -18.73
N PHE A 197 -14.05 -0.73 -19.15
CA PHE A 197 -14.92 -0.63 -20.32
C PHE A 197 -14.07 -0.60 -21.59
N VAL A 198 -14.33 -1.51 -22.51
CA VAL A 198 -13.67 -1.52 -23.83
C VAL A 198 -14.67 -1.13 -24.90
N VAL A 199 -14.49 0.05 -25.47
CA VAL A 199 -15.40 0.63 -26.46
C VAL A 199 -14.85 0.36 -27.86
N PRO A 200 -15.62 -0.33 -28.74
CA PRO A 200 -15.27 -0.43 -30.17
C PRO A 200 -15.35 0.96 -30.82
N TYR A 201 -14.22 1.47 -31.31
CA TYR A 201 -14.15 2.85 -31.79
C TYR A 201 -13.81 2.97 -33.28
N THR A 202 -13.66 1.87 -34.00
CA THR A 202 -13.30 1.83 -35.43
C THR A 202 -14.27 2.67 -36.28
N LYS A 203 -15.58 2.38 -36.20
CA LYS A 203 -16.58 3.10 -37.00
C LYS A 203 -16.62 4.62 -36.73
N PRO A 204 -16.65 5.11 -35.49
CA PRO A 204 -16.53 6.54 -35.21
C PRO A 204 -15.25 7.16 -35.74
N GLN A 205 -14.12 6.46 -35.65
CA GLN A 205 -12.83 6.92 -36.16
C GLN A 205 -12.85 7.08 -37.66
N GLU A 206 -13.33 6.08 -38.40
CA GLU A 206 -13.44 6.10 -39.87
C GLU A 206 -14.42 7.21 -40.35
N TYR A 207 -15.56 7.33 -39.67
CA TYR A 207 -16.52 8.37 -40.01
C TYR A 207 -15.91 9.78 -39.85
N ILE A 208 -15.16 10.04 -38.78
CA ILE A 208 -14.49 11.31 -38.58
C ILE A 208 -13.42 11.54 -39.65
N ARG A 209 -12.62 10.49 -39.96
CA ARG A 209 -11.61 10.58 -41.02
C ARG A 209 -12.19 10.95 -42.36
N ASP A 210 -13.33 10.34 -42.75
CA ASP A 210 -13.91 10.45 -44.07
C ASP A 210 -14.78 11.74 -44.24
N ASN A 211 -15.20 12.37 -43.14
CA ASN A 211 -16.12 13.53 -43.18
C ASN A 211 -15.58 14.80 -42.51
N ALA A 212 -14.36 14.82 -42.01
CA ALA A 212 -13.78 15.99 -41.37
C ALA A 212 -12.44 16.41 -41.99
N PRO A 213 -12.09 17.71 -41.98
CA PRO A 213 -10.78 18.16 -42.39
C PRO A 213 -9.68 17.49 -41.56
N ASP A 214 -8.56 17.10 -42.16
CA ASP A 214 -7.44 16.44 -41.51
C ASP A 214 -6.93 17.20 -40.29
N VAL A 215 -6.87 18.52 -40.39
CA VAL A 215 -6.44 19.42 -39.28
C VAL A 215 -7.31 19.25 -38.04
N LEU A 216 -8.58 18.85 -38.16
CA LEU A 216 -9.53 18.67 -37.05
C LEU A 216 -9.66 17.24 -36.57
N PHE A 217 -9.10 16.28 -37.29
CA PHE A 217 -9.27 14.84 -37.02
C PHE A 217 -9.01 14.47 -35.55
N THR A 218 -7.82 14.83 -35.04
CA THR A 218 -7.44 14.48 -33.65
C THR A 218 -8.33 15.16 -32.61
N VAL A 219 -8.74 16.42 -32.87
CA VAL A 219 -9.61 17.16 -31.94
C VAL A 219 -11.00 16.55 -31.88
N LEU A 220 -11.57 16.21 -33.04
CA LEU A 220 -12.88 15.59 -33.14
C LEU A 220 -12.91 14.18 -32.54
N MET A 221 -11.85 13.41 -32.75
CA MET A 221 -11.69 12.10 -32.10
C MET A 221 -11.71 12.25 -30.56
N ARG A 222 -10.86 13.10 -30.00
CA ARG A 222 -10.81 13.34 -28.56
C ARG A 222 -12.16 13.82 -28.00
N ARG A 223 -12.82 14.75 -28.70
CA ARG A 223 -14.15 15.23 -28.32
C ARG A 223 -15.18 14.11 -28.30
N SER A 224 -15.18 13.24 -29.32
CA SER A 224 -16.06 12.07 -29.40
C SER A 224 -15.79 11.09 -28.26
N MET A 225 -14.53 10.75 -28.02
CA MET A 225 -14.12 9.86 -26.91
C MET A 225 -14.59 10.42 -25.55
N LEU A 226 -14.40 11.71 -25.29
CA LEU A 226 -14.85 12.35 -24.04
C LEU A 226 -16.37 12.33 -23.88
N ARG A 227 -17.14 12.51 -24.97
CA ARG A 227 -18.60 12.39 -24.93
C ARG A 227 -19.07 10.98 -24.61
N ILE A 228 -18.43 9.97 -25.21
CA ILE A 228 -18.72 8.56 -24.91
C ILE A 228 -18.32 8.23 -23.45
N ALA A 229 -17.14 8.69 -23.02
CA ALA A 229 -16.68 8.50 -21.64
C ALA A 229 -17.66 9.12 -20.63
N LYS A 230 -18.19 10.32 -20.91
CA LYS A 230 -19.23 10.94 -20.09
C LYS A 230 -20.50 10.08 -20.00
N LEU A 231 -21.00 9.58 -21.12
CA LEU A 231 -22.20 8.70 -21.13
C LEU A 231 -21.99 7.44 -20.31
N VAL A 232 -20.79 6.84 -20.37
CA VAL A 232 -20.45 5.65 -19.56
C VAL A 232 -20.35 6.03 -18.07
N ALA A 233 -19.75 7.17 -17.76
CA ALA A 233 -19.61 7.63 -16.37
C ALA A 233 -20.96 7.97 -15.73
N ASP A 234 -21.90 8.53 -16.50
CA ASP A 234 -23.25 8.86 -16.02
C ASP A 234 -24.11 7.61 -15.73
N GLN A 235 -23.69 6.42 -16.21
CA GLN A 235 -24.41 5.14 -16.05
C GLN A 235 -23.72 4.21 -15.02
N SER A 236 -22.53 4.55 -14.55
CA SER A 236 -21.72 3.76 -13.61
C SER A 236 -21.59 4.47 -12.24
#